data_4131fd2fd918f6e8331000ca7385c307
#
_entry.id   4131fd2fd918f6e8331000ca7385c307
#
_cell.length_a   1.000
_cell.length_b   1.000
_cell.length_c   1.000
_cell.angle_alpha   90.00
_cell.angle_beta   90.00
_cell.angle_gamma   90.00
#
_symmetry.space_group_name_H-M   'P 1'
#
loop_
_entity.id
_entity.type
_entity.pdbx_description
1 polymer ?
#
loop_
_entity_poly.entity_id
_entity_poly.type
_entity_poly.pdbx_seq_one_letter_code
_entity_poly.pdbx_strand_id
1 'polypeptide(L)'
;EGTVVPYLGPGALAGVVDPQSGRAIPADSDSLILAINDGRPMAPKLMYEFSRPAMNVELKRGRPALTRLLDATCRDTDWSASTLHTWLAGQNLPYVVDSNRDTLMQKAYASTPHILIVGVARIAGTAYRFRIYQYDGAAYAPIEQEAVNTSLPVLFKPLGTPLPKSEYIASDADF
;
A
#
# COMPACT_ATOMS: atom_id res chain seq x y z
N GLU A 1 -6.71 -23.39 -10.56
CA GLU A 1 -5.45 -24.09 -10.80
C GLU A 1 -4.20 -23.18 -10.70
N GLY A 2 -4.27 -21.98 -10.11
CA GLY A 2 -3.15 -21.21 -9.58
C GLY A 2 -2.12 -20.66 -10.59
N THR A 3 -2.45 -20.59 -11.88
CA THR A 3 -1.53 -20.14 -12.93
C THR A 3 -1.54 -18.61 -13.16
N VAL A 4 -2.46 -17.88 -12.55
CA VAL A 4 -2.60 -16.44 -12.70
C VAL A 4 -2.41 -15.75 -11.35
N VAL A 5 -1.51 -14.77 -11.31
CA VAL A 5 -1.29 -13.89 -10.15
C VAL A 5 -1.84 -12.51 -10.50
N PRO A 6 -2.91 -12.04 -9.87
CA PRO A 6 -3.38 -10.67 -10.03
C PRO A 6 -2.30 -9.68 -9.59
N TYR A 7 -2.05 -8.67 -10.42
CA TYR A 7 -1.20 -7.54 -10.11
C TYR A 7 -2.04 -6.26 -10.15
N LEU A 8 -2.30 -5.68 -8.99
CA LEU A 8 -3.14 -4.50 -8.81
C LEU A 8 -2.29 -3.24 -8.86
N GLY A 9 -2.54 -2.42 -9.85
CA GLY A 9 -1.99 -1.08 -9.99
C GLY A 9 -3.04 -0.01 -9.68
N PRO A 10 -2.76 1.27 -9.97
CA PRO A 10 -3.65 2.40 -9.70
C PRO A 10 -5.07 2.24 -10.26
N GLY A 11 -5.21 1.59 -11.42
CA GLY A 11 -6.52 1.32 -12.04
C GLY A 11 -7.46 0.46 -11.19
N ALA A 12 -6.93 -0.35 -10.27
CA ALA A 12 -7.74 -1.16 -9.35
C ALA A 12 -8.53 -0.31 -8.34
N LEU A 13 -8.15 0.94 -8.15
CA LEU A 13 -8.81 1.91 -7.26
C LEU A 13 -9.87 2.77 -7.98
N ALA A 14 -10.14 2.51 -9.25
CA ALA A 14 -11.15 3.25 -10.01
C ALA A 14 -12.53 3.13 -9.34
N GLY A 15 -13.19 4.27 -9.15
CA GLY A 15 -14.50 4.34 -8.50
C GLY A 15 -14.49 4.29 -6.97
N VAL A 16 -13.33 4.13 -6.34
CA VAL A 16 -13.21 4.24 -4.88
C VAL A 16 -13.24 5.71 -4.48
N VAL A 17 -14.15 6.06 -3.58
CA VAL A 17 -14.36 7.44 -3.13
C VAL A 17 -14.46 7.51 -1.60
N ASP A 18 -14.18 8.67 -1.06
CA ASP A 18 -14.54 9.02 0.29
C ASP A 18 -16.05 9.27 0.35
N PRO A 19 -16.84 8.50 1.09
CA PRO A 19 -18.30 8.64 1.13
C PRO A 19 -18.78 10.01 1.67
N GLN A 20 -17.94 10.70 2.44
CA GLN A 20 -18.31 11.98 3.03
C GLN A 20 -18.10 13.15 2.05
N SER A 21 -16.99 13.15 1.32
CA SER A 21 -16.63 14.24 0.42
C SER A 21 -16.87 13.96 -1.06
N GLY A 22 -17.10 12.70 -1.43
CA GLY A 22 -17.16 12.26 -2.84
C GLY A 22 -15.80 12.29 -3.56
N ARG A 23 -14.71 12.60 -2.86
CA ARG A 23 -13.37 12.67 -3.43
C ARG A 23 -12.87 11.28 -3.78
N ALA A 24 -12.32 11.11 -4.98
CA ALA A 24 -11.68 9.86 -5.37
C ALA A 24 -10.39 9.61 -4.58
N ILE A 25 -10.08 8.34 -4.31
CA ILE A 25 -8.82 7.94 -3.70
C ILE A 25 -7.65 8.34 -4.61
N PRO A 26 -6.61 9.01 -4.09
CA PRO A 26 -5.40 9.25 -4.85
C PRO A 26 -4.69 7.94 -5.19
N ALA A 27 -4.58 7.62 -6.48
CA ALA A 27 -4.06 6.35 -6.95
C ALA A 27 -2.84 6.51 -7.86
N ASP A 28 -2.88 7.44 -8.81
CA ASP A 28 -1.79 7.73 -9.73
C ASP A 28 -0.79 8.73 -9.13
N SER A 29 0.33 8.93 -9.85
CA SER A 29 1.39 9.85 -9.39
C SER A 29 0.87 11.26 -9.17
N ASP A 30 0.07 11.81 -10.07
CA ASP A 30 -0.40 13.18 -9.99
C ASP A 30 -1.31 13.40 -8.77
N SER A 31 -2.29 12.54 -8.57
CA SER A 31 -3.20 12.61 -7.43
C SER A 31 -2.48 12.40 -6.08
N LEU A 32 -1.50 11.49 -6.03
CA LEU A 32 -0.67 11.28 -4.85
C LEU A 32 0.22 12.50 -4.55
N ILE A 33 0.79 13.14 -5.58
CA ILE A 33 1.58 14.37 -5.42
C ILE A 33 0.70 15.48 -4.84
N LEU A 34 -0.52 15.66 -5.35
CA LEU A 34 -1.47 16.62 -4.78
C LEU A 34 -1.79 16.29 -3.32
N ALA A 35 -1.98 15.01 -2.99
CA ALA A 35 -2.29 14.59 -1.62
C ALA A 35 -1.18 14.91 -0.63
N ILE A 36 0.10 14.76 -1.01
CA ILE A 36 1.23 15.08 -0.14
C ILE A 36 1.66 16.55 -0.16
N ASN A 37 1.04 17.38 -0.99
CA ASN A 37 1.35 18.81 -1.16
C ASN A 37 0.12 19.72 -0.97
N ASP A 38 -0.73 19.37 -0.02
CA ASP A 38 -1.91 20.16 0.37
C ASP A 38 -2.83 20.53 -0.81
N GLY A 39 -3.02 19.60 -1.75
CA GLY A 39 -3.86 19.78 -2.94
C GLY A 39 -3.24 20.65 -4.05
N ARG A 40 -1.96 21.02 -3.93
CA ARG A 40 -1.28 21.90 -4.89
C ARG A 40 -0.31 21.14 -5.78
N PRO A 41 -0.24 21.44 -7.09
CA PRO A 41 0.77 20.85 -7.95
C PRO A 41 2.17 21.35 -7.54
N MET A 42 3.16 20.50 -7.75
CA MET A 42 4.57 20.88 -7.64
C MET A 42 5.10 21.44 -8.96
N ALA A 43 6.37 21.84 -9.00
CA ALA A 43 7.01 22.28 -10.23
C ALA A 43 6.88 21.20 -11.34
N PRO A 44 6.68 21.55 -12.61
CA PRO A 44 6.40 20.57 -13.68
C PRO A 44 7.39 19.40 -13.73
N LYS A 45 8.69 19.67 -13.51
CA LYS A 45 9.73 18.62 -13.47
C LYS A 45 9.58 17.59 -12.34
N LEU A 46 8.73 17.86 -11.36
CA LEU A 46 8.44 16.96 -10.23
C LEU A 46 7.11 16.22 -10.41
N MET A 47 6.34 16.47 -11.47
CA MET A 47 5.01 15.87 -11.67
C MET A 47 5.03 14.55 -12.45
N TYR A 48 6.21 14.03 -12.82
CA TYR A 48 6.29 12.80 -13.63
C TYR A 48 6.24 11.51 -12.80
N GLU A 49 6.88 11.50 -11.64
CA GLU A 49 7.04 10.31 -10.80
C GLU A 49 6.82 10.68 -9.35
N PHE A 50 6.06 9.89 -8.62
CA PHE A 50 5.74 10.16 -7.21
C PHE A 50 6.97 10.18 -6.30
N SER A 51 8.00 9.37 -6.59
CA SER A 51 9.18 9.23 -5.73
C SER A 51 9.96 10.52 -5.54
N ARG A 52 10.08 11.34 -6.58
CA ARG A 52 10.80 12.63 -6.51
C ARG A 52 10.07 13.69 -5.68
N PRO A 53 8.77 13.95 -5.88
CA PRO A 53 7.98 14.77 -4.96
C PRO A 53 8.02 14.28 -3.51
N ALA A 54 7.90 12.98 -3.28
CA ALA A 54 8.01 12.40 -1.95
C ALA A 54 9.38 12.69 -1.31
N MET A 55 10.48 12.53 -2.08
CA MET A 55 11.83 12.91 -1.65
C MET A 55 11.94 14.41 -1.34
N ASN A 56 11.32 15.27 -2.14
CA ASN A 56 11.30 16.72 -1.87
C ASN A 56 10.61 17.06 -0.54
N VAL A 57 9.48 16.40 -0.25
CA VAL A 57 8.79 16.55 1.04
C VAL A 57 9.66 16.03 2.18
N GLU A 58 10.27 14.86 2.01
CA GLU A 58 11.13 14.23 3.00
C GLU A 58 12.35 15.13 3.35
N LEU A 59 13.02 15.68 2.34
CA LEU A 59 14.15 16.60 2.55
C LEU A 59 13.76 17.89 3.26
N LYS A 60 12.57 18.41 3.00
CA LYS A 60 12.11 19.67 3.61
C LYS A 60 11.46 19.53 4.97
N ARG A 61 10.74 18.44 5.21
CA ARG A 61 9.88 18.25 6.39
C ARG A 61 10.22 17.00 7.21
N GLY A 62 11.17 16.19 6.73
CA GLY A 62 11.57 14.92 7.34
C GLY A 62 10.65 13.74 7.01
N ARG A 63 11.17 12.53 7.12
CA ARG A 63 10.44 11.26 6.87
C ARG A 63 9.11 11.14 7.66
N PRO A 64 9.06 11.50 8.98
CA PRO A 64 7.80 11.41 9.71
C PRO A 64 6.68 12.29 9.14
N ALA A 65 7.01 13.41 8.51
CA ALA A 65 6.01 14.26 7.87
C ALA A 65 5.43 13.59 6.60
N LEU A 66 6.29 13.01 5.76
CA LEU A 66 5.86 12.24 4.58
C LEU A 66 4.97 11.06 5.01
N THR A 67 5.37 10.29 6.03
CA THR A 67 4.58 9.18 6.56
C THR A 67 3.20 9.64 7.01
N ARG A 68 3.08 10.73 7.76
CA ARG A 68 1.78 11.28 8.19
C ARG A 68 0.89 11.69 7.01
N LEU A 69 1.45 12.27 5.96
CA LEU A 69 0.70 12.65 4.76
C LEU A 69 0.17 11.41 4.01
N LEU A 70 0.96 10.35 3.94
CA LEU A 70 0.53 9.08 3.37
C LEU A 70 -0.49 8.38 4.26
N ASP A 71 -0.32 8.38 5.58
CA ASP A 71 -1.29 7.83 6.51
C ASP A 71 -2.65 8.52 6.41
N ALA A 72 -2.68 9.84 6.29
CA ALA A 72 -3.91 10.60 6.09
C ALA A 72 -4.72 10.11 4.87
N THR A 73 -4.01 9.71 3.80
CA THR A 73 -4.63 9.19 2.57
C THR A 73 -4.90 7.69 2.67
N CYS A 74 -3.91 6.89 3.08
CA CYS A 74 -3.95 5.44 2.94
C CYS A 74 -4.59 4.71 4.13
N ARG A 75 -4.62 5.34 5.32
CA ARG A 75 -5.16 4.75 6.56
C ARG A 75 -6.35 5.52 7.12
N ASP A 76 -6.20 6.84 7.26
CA ASP A 76 -7.10 7.65 8.10
C ASP A 76 -8.38 8.07 7.37
N THR A 77 -8.40 8.01 6.03
CA THR A 77 -9.62 8.20 5.24
C THR A 77 -10.36 6.87 5.10
N ASP A 78 -11.65 6.86 5.42
CA ASP A 78 -12.49 5.68 5.26
C ASP A 78 -13.04 5.59 3.84
N TRP A 79 -12.24 5.06 2.95
CA TRP A 79 -12.60 4.88 1.55
C TRP A 79 -13.73 3.87 1.37
N SER A 80 -14.59 4.08 0.37
CA SER A 80 -15.63 3.13 -0.01
C SER A 80 -15.04 1.77 -0.37
N ALA A 81 -15.81 0.71 -0.17
CA ALA A 81 -15.40 -0.62 -0.58
C ALA A 81 -15.18 -0.67 -2.11
N SER A 82 -14.16 -1.41 -2.52
CA SER A 82 -13.89 -1.69 -3.93
C SER A 82 -14.53 -3.03 -4.33
N THR A 83 -15.41 -2.99 -5.31
CA THR A 83 -16.04 -4.20 -5.88
C THR A 83 -14.99 -5.19 -6.40
N LEU A 84 -13.93 -4.68 -7.04
CA LEU A 84 -12.83 -5.51 -7.54
C LEU A 84 -12.11 -6.25 -6.41
N HIS A 85 -11.74 -5.53 -5.33
CA HIS A 85 -11.03 -6.15 -4.20
C HIS A 85 -11.90 -7.19 -3.49
N THR A 86 -13.17 -6.90 -3.29
CA THR A 86 -14.14 -7.83 -2.70
C THR A 86 -14.31 -9.08 -3.57
N TRP A 87 -14.42 -8.91 -4.89
CA TRP A 87 -14.51 -10.03 -5.82
C TRP A 87 -13.24 -10.89 -5.79
N LEU A 88 -12.06 -10.27 -5.85
CA LEU A 88 -10.77 -10.99 -5.77
C LEU A 88 -10.62 -11.78 -4.47
N ALA A 89 -11.00 -11.20 -3.34
CA ALA A 89 -10.96 -11.88 -2.05
C ALA A 89 -11.82 -13.16 -2.04
N GLY A 90 -12.94 -13.16 -2.77
CA GLY A 90 -13.81 -14.33 -2.90
C GLY A 90 -13.29 -15.42 -3.84
N GLN A 91 -12.21 -15.18 -4.62
CA GLN A 91 -11.69 -16.16 -5.58
C GLN A 91 -10.73 -17.20 -4.97
N ASN A 92 -10.41 -17.11 -3.68
CA ASN A 92 -9.44 -17.98 -2.99
C ASN A 92 -8.09 -18.08 -3.74
N LEU A 93 -7.60 -16.96 -4.24
CA LEU A 93 -6.34 -16.90 -4.97
C LEU A 93 -5.16 -17.15 -4.04
N PRO A 94 -4.19 -17.99 -4.45
CA PRO A 94 -3.04 -18.30 -3.60
C PRO A 94 -2.09 -17.11 -3.46
N TYR A 95 -2.14 -16.15 -4.39
CA TYR A 95 -1.22 -15.03 -4.40
C TYR A 95 -1.86 -13.79 -5.06
N VAL A 96 -1.72 -12.64 -4.43
CA VAL A 96 -2.15 -11.33 -4.96
C VAL A 96 -1.02 -10.32 -4.74
N VAL A 97 -0.63 -9.60 -5.78
CA VAL A 97 0.29 -8.47 -5.69
C VAL A 97 -0.53 -7.18 -5.76
N ASP A 98 -0.41 -6.32 -4.77
CA ASP A 98 -1.08 -5.02 -4.75
C ASP A 98 -0.04 -3.90 -4.56
N SER A 99 0.26 -3.19 -5.64
CA SER A 99 1.22 -2.08 -5.63
C SER A 99 0.64 -0.76 -5.11
N ASN A 100 -0.65 -0.72 -4.77
CA ASN A 100 -1.24 0.43 -4.11
C ASN A 100 -0.88 0.44 -2.61
N ARG A 101 -0.80 1.62 -2.00
CA ARG A 101 -0.39 1.78 -0.60
C ARG A 101 -1.54 1.77 0.40
N ASP A 102 -2.80 1.76 -0.08
CA ASP A 102 -4.01 1.71 0.73
C ASP A 102 -4.22 0.35 1.42
N THR A 103 -5.33 0.23 2.15
CA THR A 103 -5.70 -0.97 2.91
C THR A 103 -6.88 -1.74 2.33
N LEU A 104 -7.35 -1.42 1.13
CA LEU A 104 -8.60 -1.99 0.60
C LEU A 104 -8.53 -3.50 0.40
N MET A 105 -7.40 -4.03 -0.10
CA MET A 105 -7.24 -5.48 -0.23
C MET A 105 -7.16 -6.16 1.14
N GLN A 106 -6.51 -5.55 2.13
CA GLN A 106 -6.47 -6.05 3.50
C GLN A 106 -7.88 -6.04 4.14
N LYS A 107 -8.66 -4.96 3.91
CA LYS A 107 -10.07 -4.89 4.35
C LYS A 107 -10.93 -5.97 3.66
N ALA A 108 -10.70 -6.24 2.38
CA ALA A 108 -11.40 -7.31 1.67
C ALA A 108 -11.06 -8.71 2.22
N TYR A 109 -9.85 -8.89 2.76
CA TYR A 109 -9.41 -10.12 3.43
C TYR A 109 -9.69 -10.15 4.95
N ALA A 110 -10.50 -9.24 5.49
CA ALA A 110 -10.70 -9.11 6.93
C ALA A 110 -11.18 -10.40 7.65
N SER A 111 -11.86 -11.31 6.95
CA SER A 111 -12.31 -12.60 7.50
C SER A 111 -11.44 -13.79 7.04
N THR A 112 -10.39 -13.55 6.27
CA THR A 112 -9.59 -14.61 5.64
C THR A 112 -8.19 -14.63 6.24
N PRO A 113 -7.78 -15.66 6.97
CA PRO A 113 -6.39 -15.83 7.38
C PRO A 113 -5.47 -15.83 6.16
N HIS A 114 -4.38 -15.03 6.21
CA HIS A 114 -3.46 -14.87 5.10
C HIS A 114 -2.07 -14.45 5.56
N ILE A 115 -1.11 -14.56 4.67
CA ILE A 115 0.23 -14.01 4.82
C ILE A 115 0.26 -12.64 4.16
N LEU A 116 0.75 -11.63 4.86
CA LEU A 116 1.01 -10.30 4.34
C LEU A 116 2.52 -10.10 4.22
N ILE A 117 3.00 -9.85 3.00
CA ILE A 117 4.38 -9.46 2.75
C ILE A 117 4.40 -7.98 2.40
N VAL A 118 5.17 -7.20 3.16
CA VAL A 118 5.27 -5.74 3.02
C VAL A 118 6.67 -5.36 2.59
N GLY A 119 6.79 -4.64 1.47
CA GLY A 119 8.04 -4.02 1.07
C GLY A 119 8.48 -2.96 2.08
N VAL A 120 9.77 -2.94 2.40
CA VAL A 120 10.37 -1.95 3.30
C VAL A 120 11.43 -1.14 2.59
N ALA A 121 11.60 0.11 3.02
CA ALA A 121 12.62 1.01 2.50
C ALA A 121 14.02 0.38 2.65
N ARG A 122 14.88 0.67 1.69
CA ARG A 122 16.25 0.16 1.68
C ARG A 122 17.01 0.59 2.93
N ILE A 123 17.57 -0.40 3.65
CA ILE A 123 18.48 -0.15 4.77
C ILE A 123 19.91 -0.42 4.28
N ALA A 124 20.75 0.59 4.29
CA ALA A 124 22.14 0.47 3.85
C ALA A 124 22.87 -0.65 4.63
N GLY A 125 23.64 -1.46 3.90
CA GLY A 125 24.41 -2.57 4.50
C GLY A 125 23.61 -3.85 4.81
N THR A 126 22.33 -3.91 4.44
CA THR A 126 21.50 -5.09 4.62
C THR A 126 20.86 -5.54 3.31
N ALA A 127 20.52 -6.84 3.21
CA ALA A 127 19.69 -7.40 2.14
C ALA A 127 18.20 -7.39 2.51
N TYR A 128 17.84 -6.88 3.67
CA TYR A 128 16.48 -6.89 4.18
C TYR A 128 15.59 -5.96 3.35
N ARG A 129 14.51 -6.51 2.80
CA ARG A 129 13.59 -5.80 1.88
C ARG A 129 12.13 -5.98 2.21
N PHE A 130 11.79 -6.90 3.09
CA PHE A 130 10.42 -7.30 3.35
C PHE A 130 10.19 -7.52 4.84
N ARG A 131 8.97 -7.22 5.31
CA ARG A 131 8.42 -7.73 6.55
C ARG A 131 7.33 -8.73 6.22
N ILE A 132 7.24 -9.78 7.01
CA ILE A 132 6.24 -10.82 6.83
C ILE A 132 5.37 -10.87 8.08
N TYR A 133 4.07 -10.87 7.85
CA TYR A 133 3.07 -10.98 8.90
C TYR A 133 2.11 -12.11 8.56
N GLN A 134 1.62 -12.79 9.59
CA GLN A 134 0.48 -13.68 9.46
C GLN A 134 -0.74 -13.00 10.07
N TYR A 135 -1.83 -12.98 9.31
CA TYR A 135 -3.15 -12.58 9.79
C TYR A 135 -3.95 -13.81 10.15
N ASP A 136 -4.48 -13.87 11.37
CA ASP A 136 -5.23 -15.03 11.89
C ASP A 136 -6.76 -14.92 11.70
N GLY A 137 -7.22 -13.82 11.11
CA GLY A 137 -8.65 -13.46 10.98
C GLY A 137 -9.07 -12.34 11.95
N ALA A 138 -8.16 -11.90 12.83
CA ALA A 138 -8.40 -10.81 13.77
C ALA A 138 -7.24 -9.82 13.84
N ALA A 139 -5.99 -10.29 13.85
CA ALA A 139 -4.82 -9.46 14.01
C ALA A 139 -3.63 -9.96 13.18
N TYR A 140 -2.70 -9.03 12.87
CA TYR A 140 -1.43 -9.34 12.25
C TYR A 140 -0.37 -9.60 13.33
N ALA A 141 0.35 -10.70 13.20
CA ALA A 141 1.55 -11.01 13.99
C ALA A 141 2.77 -11.10 13.08
N PRO A 142 3.92 -10.49 13.42
CA PRO A 142 5.15 -10.65 12.65
C PRO A 142 5.63 -12.09 12.76
N ILE A 143 6.12 -12.63 11.63
CA ILE A 143 6.69 -13.98 11.57
C ILE A 143 8.00 -13.96 10.79
N GLU A 144 8.86 -14.93 11.07
CA GLU A 144 10.07 -15.16 10.30
C GLU A 144 9.75 -15.93 9.01
N GLN A 145 10.61 -15.84 8.02
CA GLN A 145 10.41 -16.45 6.71
C GLN A 145 10.21 -17.97 6.80
N GLU A 146 10.93 -18.62 7.70
CA GLU A 146 10.88 -20.09 7.91
C GLU A 146 9.55 -20.54 8.54
N ALA A 147 8.82 -19.63 9.17
CA ALA A 147 7.52 -19.90 9.82
C ALA A 147 6.33 -19.66 8.88
N VAL A 148 6.56 -19.30 7.61
CA VAL A 148 5.48 -19.01 6.66
C VAL A 148 4.68 -20.26 6.37
N ASN A 149 3.38 -20.22 6.65
CA ASN A 149 2.45 -21.28 6.24
C ASN A 149 2.07 -21.11 4.76
N THR A 150 2.68 -21.92 3.90
CA THR A 150 2.49 -21.88 2.44
C THR A 150 1.11 -22.33 1.96
N SER A 151 0.26 -22.84 2.84
CA SER A 151 -1.14 -23.17 2.52
C SER A 151 -2.09 -21.96 2.63
N LEU A 152 -1.65 -20.86 3.25
CA LEU A 152 -2.42 -19.63 3.32
C LEU A 152 -2.23 -18.77 2.07
N PRO A 153 -3.24 -18.01 1.65
CA PRO A 153 -3.09 -17.04 0.58
C PRO A 153 -2.08 -15.94 0.97
N VAL A 154 -1.35 -15.44 -0.02
CA VAL A 154 -0.34 -14.39 0.16
C VAL A 154 -0.80 -13.10 -0.47
N LEU A 155 -0.83 -12.02 0.32
CA LEU A 155 -0.97 -10.65 -0.16
C LEU A 155 0.41 -9.97 -0.11
N PHE A 156 0.92 -9.58 -1.26
CA PHE A 156 2.18 -8.84 -1.35
C PHE A 156 1.94 -7.36 -1.65
N LYS A 157 2.43 -6.49 -0.76
CA LYS A 157 2.37 -5.02 -0.85
C LYS A 157 3.79 -4.45 -1.08
N PRO A 158 4.31 -4.48 -2.32
CA PRO A 158 5.70 -4.10 -2.61
C PRO A 158 6.04 -2.64 -2.27
N LEU A 159 5.07 -1.73 -2.35
CA LEU A 159 5.28 -0.32 -2.03
C LEU A 159 4.90 0.06 -0.59
N GLY A 160 4.66 -0.96 0.25
CA GLY A 160 4.30 -0.75 1.64
C GLY A 160 2.80 -0.57 1.86
N THR A 161 2.42 -0.40 3.12
CA THR A 161 1.04 -0.26 3.60
C THR A 161 1.05 0.36 5.00
N PRO A 162 -0.03 1.04 5.44
CA PRO A 162 -0.12 1.54 6.80
C PRO A 162 -0.40 0.46 7.87
N LEU A 163 -0.80 -0.75 7.47
CA LEU A 163 -1.15 -1.82 8.41
C LEU A 163 -0.25 -3.05 8.25
N PRO A 164 0.14 -3.71 9.36
CA PRO A 164 -0.16 -3.36 10.77
C PRO A 164 0.64 -2.18 11.29
N LYS A 165 1.64 -1.75 10.56
CA LYS A 165 2.50 -0.61 10.88
C LYS A 165 2.73 0.21 9.61
N SER A 166 2.68 1.55 9.74
CA SER A 166 2.92 2.45 8.60
C SER A 166 4.36 2.29 8.09
N GLU A 167 4.48 1.60 6.97
CA GLU A 167 5.73 1.41 6.23
C GLU A 167 5.45 1.66 4.75
N TYR A 168 6.21 2.59 4.14
CA TYR A 168 6.03 2.97 2.75
C TYR A 168 7.36 3.04 2.02
N ILE A 169 7.37 2.52 0.80
CA ILE A 169 8.37 2.84 -0.20
C ILE A 169 7.78 3.98 -1.02
N ALA A 170 8.33 5.18 -0.85
CA ALA A 170 7.75 6.41 -1.38
C ALA A 170 8.76 7.34 -2.04
N SER A 171 9.90 7.61 -1.41
CA SER A 171 10.92 8.52 -1.92
C SER A 171 12.02 7.79 -2.70
N ASP A 172 12.79 8.53 -3.50
CA ASP A 172 13.93 7.96 -4.24
C ASP A 172 14.96 7.29 -3.31
N ALA A 173 15.02 7.68 -2.04
CA ALA A 173 15.93 7.08 -1.06
C ALA A 173 15.47 5.68 -0.60
N ASP A 174 14.23 5.30 -0.84
CA ASP A 174 13.67 4.01 -0.41
C ASP A 174 14.02 2.85 -1.36
N PHE A 175 14.34 3.16 -2.63
CA PHE A 175 14.71 2.22 -3.68
C PHE A 175 16.22 2.04 -3.76
#